data_cf865397e78dd029b2ff5f8efdf7243d
#
_entry.id   cf865397e78dd029b2ff5f8efdf7243d
#
_cell.length_a   1.000
_cell.length_b   1.000
_cell.length_c   1.000
_cell.angle_alpha   90.00
_cell.angle_beta   90.00
_cell.angle_gamma   90.00
#
_symmetry.space_group_name_H-M   'P 1'
#
loop_
_entity.id
_entity.type
_entity.pdbx_description
1 polymer ?
#
loop_
_entity_poly.entity_id
_entity_poly.type
_entity_poly.pdbx_seq_one_letter_code
_entity_poly.pdbx_strand_id
1 'polypeptide(L)'
;MDYGIIRYKNGRMWIPTETAERAKSIGLLQYFRQSRPGELKRVGNDYCTKSHDSLKMSENGKWNWYSQGVGGKNAIDYLVKIEGMNFQEAVLEVLSATPVNYSDVVQKQQEQGTEKYFVMPEKDDDFSVARKYLIERGIDPEVIDYFYDKGDIYQEKRYKSVCFIGRDEKGVPRLANLRGTRGSFKNTSTGSDRKYAFSLFSSADKGLHITEAPIDMLSYCTFVKLN
;
A
#
# COMPACT_ATOMS: atom_id res chain seq x y z
N MET A 1 -28.97 -3.98 -10.82
CA MET A 1 -27.78 -4.83 -10.65
C MET A 1 -27.36 -4.73 -9.20
N ASP A 2 -27.29 -5.88 -8.52
CA ASP A 2 -26.91 -5.92 -7.11
C ASP A 2 -25.36 -5.96 -7.04
N TYR A 3 -24.77 -4.83 -6.67
CA TYR A 3 -23.30 -4.72 -6.56
C TYR A 3 -22.76 -5.24 -5.21
N GLY A 4 -23.56 -6.02 -4.48
CA GLY A 4 -23.18 -6.53 -3.17
C GLY A 4 -23.04 -5.44 -2.10
N ILE A 5 -23.81 -4.36 -2.21
CA ILE A 5 -23.80 -3.25 -1.24
C ILE A 5 -24.75 -3.60 -0.11
N ILE A 6 -24.21 -3.63 1.11
CA ILE A 6 -24.98 -3.92 2.32
C ILE A 6 -25.28 -2.60 3.06
N ARG A 7 -26.56 -2.38 3.39
CA ARG A 7 -26.98 -1.27 4.26
C ARG A 7 -27.05 -1.73 5.71
N TYR A 8 -26.32 -1.05 6.61
CA TYR A 8 -26.39 -1.32 8.04
C TYR A 8 -27.62 -0.64 8.67
N LYS A 9 -28.08 -1.16 9.83
CA LYS A 9 -29.23 -0.61 10.60
C LYS A 9 -29.12 0.88 10.93
N ASN A 10 -27.92 1.47 10.94
CA ASN A 10 -27.66 2.90 11.20
C ASN A 10 -27.62 3.75 9.92
N GLY A 11 -28.10 3.26 8.80
CA GLY A 11 -28.13 4.00 7.53
C GLY A 11 -26.79 4.16 6.82
N ARG A 12 -25.69 3.63 7.37
CA ARG A 12 -24.39 3.67 6.68
C ARG A 12 -24.33 2.58 5.63
N MET A 13 -23.91 2.97 4.45
CA MET A 13 -23.66 2.05 3.32
C MET A 13 -22.27 1.42 3.49
N TRP A 14 -22.20 0.11 3.40
CA TRP A 14 -20.94 -0.62 3.38
C TRP A 14 -20.70 -1.22 2.00
N ILE A 15 -19.48 -1.07 1.52
CA ILE A 15 -19.04 -1.61 0.24
C ILE A 15 -18.07 -2.76 0.53
N PRO A 16 -18.34 -3.99 0.02
CA PRO A 16 -17.43 -5.11 0.14
C PRO A 16 -16.04 -4.77 -0.42
N THR A 17 -15.00 -5.32 0.19
CA THR A 17 -13.61 -5.08 -0.22
C THR A 17 -13.39 -5.41 -1.69
N GLU A 18 -13.94 -6.54 -2.16
CA GLU A 18 -13.85 -6.95 -3.56
C GLU A 18 -14.49 -5.92 -4.51
N THR A 19 -15.66 -5.40 -4.16
CA THR A 19 -16.36 -4.35 -4.92
C THR A 19 -15.55 -3.07 -4.95
N ALA A 20 -14.95 -2.67 -3.82
CA ALA A 20 -14.08 -1.51 -3.74
C ALA A 20 -12.79 -1.67 -4.57
N GLU A 21 -12.14 -2.84 -4.51
CA GLU A 21 -10.94 -3.12 -5.31
C GLU A 21 -11.24 -3.15 -6.82
N ARG A 22 -12.39 -3.70 -7.21
CA ARG A 22 -12.86 -3.66 -8.59
C ARG A 22 -13.04 -2.21 -9.06
N ALA A 23 -13.68 -1.37 -8.29
CA ALA A 23 -13.85 0.04 -8.64
C ALA A 23 -12.51 0.79 -8.69
N LYS A 24 -11.57 0.50 -7.79
CA LYS A 24 -10.21 1.05 -7.80
C LYS A 24 -9.37 0.63 -9.01
N SER A 25 -9.66 -0.50 -9.63
CA SER A 25 -8.96 -0.94 -10.85
C SER A 25 -9.32 -0.11 -12.08
N ILE A 26 -10.40 0.67 -12.02
CA ILE A 26 -10.87 1.51 -13.12
C ILE A 26 -10.09 2.83 -13.13
N GLY A 27 -9.27 3.02 -14.18
CA GLY A 27 -8.51 4.25 -14.38
C GLY A 27 -9.38 5.43 -14.78
N LEU A 28 -8.90 6.66 -14.55
CA LEU A 28 -9.66 7.87 -14.87
C LEU A 28 -9.98 7.96 -16.37
N LEU A 29 -9.03 7.62 -17.24
CA LEU A 29 -9.25 7.63 -18.69
C LEU A 29 -10.35 6.65 -19.11
N GLN A 30 -10.37 5.45 -18.53
CA GLN A 30 -11.42 4.46 -18.81
C GLN A 30 -12.79 4.96 -18.35
N TYR A 31 -12.87 5.56 -17.16
CA TYR A 31 -14.10 6.19 -16.66
C TYR A 31 -14.60 7.31 -17.60
N PHE A 32 -13.71 8.22 -18.04
CA PHE A 32 -14.07 9.30 -18.95
C PHE A 32 -14.49 8.80 -20.33
N ARG A 33 -13.89 7.72 -20.84
CA ARG A 33 -14.32 7.10 -22.10
C ARG A 33 -15.77 6.63 -22.08
N GLN A 34 -16.25 6.21 -20.92
CA GLN A 34 -17.63 5.74 -20.76
C GLN A 34 -18.59 6.87 -20.36
N SER A 35 -18.21 7.71 -19.38
CA SER A 35 -19.10 8.73 -18.82
C SER A 35 -19.08 10.05 -19.60
N ARG A 36 -17.92 10.43 -20.17
CA ARG A 36 -17.71 11.76 -20.81
C ARG A 36 -16.86 11.66 -22.09
N PRO A 37 -17.19 10.77 -23.05
CA PRO A 37 -16.34 10.53 -24.23
C PRO A 37 -16.12 11.78 -25.07
N GLY A 38 -17.10 12.67 -25.12
CA GLY A 38 -17.04 13.94 -25.89
C GLY A 38 -16.03 14.95 -25.32
N GLU A 39 -15.59 14.82 -24.09
CA GLU A 39 -14.63 15.73 -23.47
C GLU A 39 -13.16 15.33 -23.69
N LEU A 40 -12.91 14.09 -24.13
CA LEU A 40 -11.55 13.61 -24.27
C LEU A 40 -10.85 14.17 -25.51
N LYS A 41 -9.58 14.54 -25.32
CA LYS A 41 -8.65 14.95 -26.37
C LYS A 41 -7.31 14.23 -26.16
N ARG A 42 -6.78 13.59 -27.21
CA ARG A 42 -5.47 12.95 -27.17
C ARG A 42 -4.35 13.98 -27.34
N VAL A 43 -3.31 13.89 -26.53
CA VAL A 43 -2.13 14.76 -26.57
C VAL A 43 -0.88 13.90 -26.40
N GLY A 44 -0.24 13.54 -27.53
CA GLY A 44 0.87 12.60 -27.53
C GLY A 44 0.46 11.19 -27.08
N ASN A 45 1.08 10.68 -26.03
CA ASN A 45 0.76 9.37 -25.43
C ASN A 45 -0.31 9.44 -24.34
N ASP A 46 -0.70 10.65 -23.93
CA ASP A 46 -1.68 10.88 -22.88
C ASP A 46 -2.99 11.46 -23.44
N TYR A 47 -3.97 11.61 -22.58
CA TYR A 47 -5.24 12.26 -22.84
C TYR A 47 -5.44 13.43 -21.87
N CYS A 48 -6.19 14.44 -22.32
CA CYS A 48 -6.68 15.52 -21.46
C CYS A 48 -8.16 15.77 -21.75
N THR A 49 -8.82 16.61 -20.96
CA THR A 49 -10.16 17.08 -21.30
C THR A 49 -10.07 18.32 -22.19
N LYS A 50 -11.11 18.58 -22.98
CA LYS A 50 -11.22 19.80 -23.80
C LYS A 50 -11.29 21.06 -22.94
N SER A 51 -11.91 20.94 -21.75
CA SER A 51 -12.06 22.03 -20.78
C SER A 51 -10.80 22.29 -19.96
N HIS A 52 -9.96 21.27 -19.74
CA HIS A 52 -8.76 21.35 -18.90
C HIS A 52 -7.60 20.58 -19.52
N ASP A 53 -6.80 21.26 -20.32
CA ASP A 53 -5.64 20.68 -21.00
C ASP A 53 -4.50 20.26 -20.05
N SER A 54 -4.48 20.84 -18.84
CA SER A 54 -3.54 20.49 -17.78
C SER A 54 -3.91 19.24 -16.97
N LEU A 55 -5.14 18.71 -17.13
CA LEU A 55 -5.53 17.40 -16.58
C LEU A 55 -5.06 16.29 -17.53
N LYS A 56 -3.96 15.64 -17.20
CA LYS A 56 -3.40 14.52 -17.99
C LYS A 56 -3.84 13.18 -17.42
N MET A 57 -4.25 12.30 -18.33
CA MET A 57 -4.69 10.94 -18.03
C MET A 57 -3.93 9.98 -18.94
N SER A 58 -3.41 8.89 -18.38
CA SER A 58 -2.65 7.88 -19.12
C SER A 58 -3.40 6.53 -19.19
N GLU A 59 -3.04 5.69 -20.16
CA GLU A 59 -3.64 4.35 -20.34
C GLU A 59 -3.46 3.44 -19.12
N ASN A 60 -2.41 3.67 -18.30
CA ASN A 60 -2.20 2.92 -17.07
C ASN A 60 -3.11 3.32 -15.89
N GLY A 61 -4.10 4.19 -16.15
CA GLY A 61 -5.10 4.62 -15.19
C GLY A 61 -4.71 5.81 -14.33
N LYS A 62 -3.44 6.20 -14.30
CA LYS A 62 -2.95 7.36 -13.54
C LYS A 62 -3.37 8.67 -14.19
N TRP A 63 -3.52 9.69 -13.36
CA TRP A 63 -3.82 11.04 -13.81
C TRP A 63 -3.11 12.09 -12.94
N ASN A 64 -2.88 13.24 -13.53
CA ASN A 64 -2.33 14.40 -12.83
C ASN A 64 -2.93 15.68 -13.39
N TRP A 65 -3.40 16.56 -12.53
CA TRP A 65 -3.88 17.87 -12.87
C TRP A 65 -2.82 18.91 -12.53
N TYR A 66 -1.98 19.23 -13.48
CA TYR A 66 -0.78 20.04 -13.26
C TYR A 66 -1.09 21.44 -12.71
N SER A 67 -2.14 22.12 -13.21
CA SER A 67 -2.49 23.46 -12.71
C SER A 67 -3.07 23.46 -11.29
N GLN A 68 -3.56 22.31 -10.81
CA GLN A 68 -4.11 22.15 -9.46
C GLN A 68 -3.12 21.48 -8.50
N GLY A 69 -2.01 20.94 -8.99
CA GLY A 69 -1.05 20.21 -8.17
C GLY A 69 -1.59 18.91 -7.56
N VAL A 70 -2.63 18.32 -8.16
CA VAL A 70 -3.34 17.14 -7.63
C VAL A 70 -3.28 16.01 -8.63
N GLY A 71 -3.15 14.78 -8.13
CA GLY A 71 -3.15 13.59 -8.97
C GLY A 71 -3.66 12.34 -8.26
N GLY A 72 -3.83 11.26 -9.02
CA GLY A 72 -4.34 10.01 -8.50
C GLY A 72 -4.01 8.81 -9.39
N LYS A 73 -4.45 7.62 -8.92
CA LYS A 73 -4.15 6.34 -9.55
C LYS A 73 -5.35 5.74 -10.30
N ASN A 74 -6.57 6.24 -10.02
CA ASN A 74 -7.82 5.69 -10.54
C ASN A 74 -8.92 6.75 -10.59
N ALA A 75 -10.10 6.37 -11.08
CA ALA A 75 -11.25 7.25 -11.18
C ALA A 75 -11.81 7.69 -9.83
N ILE A 76 -11.77 6.81 -8.81
CA ILE A 76 -12.26 7.13 -7.46
C ILE A 76 -11.45 8.29 -6.88
N ASP A 77 -10.11 8.27 -7.03
CA ASP A 77 -9.25 9.35 -6.55
C ASP A 77 -9.66 10.71 -7.15
N TYR A 78 -10.09 10.73 -8.42
CA TYR A 78 -10.55 11.93 -9.09
C TYR A 78 -11.91 12.40 -8.53
N LEU A 79 -12.88 11.50 -8.44
CA LEU A 79 -14.23 11.84 -7.95
C LEU A 79 -14.19 12.35 -6.50
N VAL A 80 -13.35 11.75 -5.66
CA VAL A 80 -13.20 12.17 -4.26
C VAL A 80 -12.44 13.50 -4.14
N LYS A 81 -11.28 13.63 -4.83
CA LYS A 81 -10.40 14.80 -4.66
C LYS A 81 -10.87 16.04 -5.42
N ILE A 82 -11.50 15.85 -6.58
CA ILE A 82 -11.86 16.94 -7.49
C ILE A 82 -13.36 17.22 -7.44
N GLU A 83 -14.19 16.19 -7.49
CA GLU A 83 -15.64 16.36 -7.50
C GLU A 83 -16.25 16.35 -6.09
N GLY A 84 -15.43 16.11 -5.04
CA GLY A 84 -15.85 16.20 -3.64
C GLY A 84 -16.79 15.08 -3.18
N MET A 85 -16.90 13.99 -3.95
CA MET A 85 -17.74 12.85 -3.59
C MET A 85 -17.17 12.11 -2.38
N ASN A 86 -18.03 11.53 -1.53
CA ASN A 86 -17.55 10.58 -0.57
C ASN A 86 -17.13 9.26 -1.26
N PHE A 87 -16.34 8.44 -0.57
CA PHE A 87 -15.78 7.22 -1.15
C PHE A 87 -16.86 6.25 -1.68
N GLN A 88 -17.96 6.09 -0.94
CA GLN A 88 -19.04 5.18 -1.31
C GLN A 88 -19.76 5.65 -2.57
N GLU A 89 -20.07 6.94 -2.67
CA GLU A 89 -20.67 7.55 -3.85
C GLU A 89 -19.73 7.40 -5.07
N ALA A 90 -18.45 7.69 -4.92
CA ALA A 90 -17.46 7.56 -5.98
C ALA A 90 -17.34 6.11 -6.50
N VAL A 91 -17.38 5.11 -5.60
CA VAL A 91 -17.37 3.69 -5.99
C VAL A 91 -18.62 3.34 -6.81
N LEU A 92 -19.80 3.79 -6.37
CA LEU A 92 -21.06 3.54 -7.10
C LEU A 92 -21.05 4.19 -8.46
N GLU A 93 -20.63 5.45 -8.54
CA GLU A 93 -20.54 6.22 -9.78
C GLU A 93 -19.63 5.53 -10.79
N VAL A 94 -18.42 5.13 -10.37
CA VAL A 94 -17.46 4.44 -11.24
C VAL A 94 -18.01 3.11 -11.76
N LEU A 95 -18.66 2.31 -10.91
CA LEU A 95 -19.22 1.02 -11.30
C LEU A 95 -20.46 1.15 -12.18
N SER A 96 -21.28 2.19 -11.99
CA SER A 96 -22.45 2.43 -12.84
C SER A 96 -22.08 2.95 -14.23
N ALA A 97 -21.07 3.82 -14.30
CA ALA A 97 -20.59 4.40 -15.55
C ALA A 97 -19.74 3.42 -16.39
N THR A 98 -19.12 2.42 -15.74
CA THR A 98 -18.25 1.45 -16.40
C THR A 98 -18.77 0.03 -16.16
N PRO A 99 -19.77 -0.46 -16.88
CA PRO A 99 -20.20 -1.85 -16.81
C PRO A 99 -19.07 -2.75 -17.30
N VAL A 100 -18.26 -3.21 -16.39
CA VAL A 100 -17.13 -4.11 -16.67
C VAL A 100 -17.68 -5.53 -16.71
N ASN A 101 -17.52 -6.23 -17.83
CA ASN A 101 -17.70 -7.67 -17.85
C ASN A 101 -16.68 -8.31 -16.88
N TYR A 102 -17.17 -9.02 -15.89
CA TYR A 102 -16.38 -9.68 -14.84
C TYR A 102 -15.24 -10.54 -15.41
N SER A 103 -15.47 -11.14 -16.58
CA SER A 103 -14.48 -11.93 -17.32
C SER A 103 -13.23 -11.16 -17.72
N ASP A 104 -13.35 -9.90 -18.12
CA ASP A 104 -12.22 -9.12 -18.64
C ASP A 104 -11.31 -8.59 -17.50
N VAL A 105 -11.87 -8.38 -16.32
CA VAL A 105 -11.12 -7.94 -15.14
C VAL A 105 -10.33 -9.11 -14.53
N VAL A 106 -10.94 -10.30 -14.48
CA VAL A 106 -10.28 -11.52 -14.00
C VAL A 106 -9.14 -11.93 -14.95
N GLN A 107 -9.33 -11.81 -16.27
CA GLN A 107 -8.25 -12.09 -17.23
C GLN A 107 -7.11 -11.07 -17.15
N LYS A 108 -7.39 -9.76 -17.04
CA LYS A 108 -6.32 -8.75 -16.86
C LYS A 108 -5.61 -8.87 -15.51
N GLN A 109 -6.28 -9.30 -14.46
CA GLN A 109 -5.62 -9.58 -13.18
C GLN A 109 -4.82 -10.88 -13.22
N GLN A 110 -5.25 -11.88 -14.00
CA GLN A 110 -4.49 -13.12 -14.23
C GLN A 110 -3.30 -12.89 -15.20
N GLU A 111 -3.41 -12.01 -16.19
CA GLU A 111 -2.29 -11.63 -17.07
C GLU A 111 -1.30 -10.66 -16.37
N GLN A 112 -1.72 -9.91 -15.36
CA GLN A 112 -0.83 -9.15 -14.47
C GLN A 112 -0.41 -9.93 -13.21
N GLY A 113 -0.86 -11.16 -13.08
CA GLY A 113 -0.35 -12.18 -12.15
C GLY A 113 1.00 -12.73 -12.59
N THR A 114 1.94 -11.88 -12.94
CA THR A 114 3.34 -12.21 -12.71
C THR A 114 3.41 -12.49 -11.21
N GLU A 115 3.74 -13.73 -10.84
CA GLU A 115 4.14 -14.05 -9.48
C GLU A 115 5.02 -12.89 -9.00
N LYS A 116 4.48 -12.11 -8.07
CA LYS A 116 5.27 -11.00 -7.51
C LYS A 116 6.32 -11.66 -6.65
N TYR A 117 7.46 -11.98 -7.27
CA TYR A 117 8.61 -12.49 -6.53
C TYR A 117 8.91 -11.51 -5.40
N PHE A 118 9.09 -12.06 -4.22
CA PHE A 118 9.50 -11.26 -3.06
C PHE A 118 10.84 -10.59 -3.37
N VAL A 119 10.83 -9.26 -3.39
CA VAL A 119 12.03 -8.45 -3.61
C VAL A 119 12.60 -8.06 -2.25
N MET A 120 13.67 -8.71 -1.85
CA MET A 120 14.40 -8.36 -0.64
C MET A 120 15.08 -6.99 -0.85
N PRO A 121 14.83 -5.98 0.02
CA PRO A 121 15.53 -4.70 -0.06
C PRO A 121 17.03 -4.87 0.11
N GLU A 122 17.83 -4.18 -0.71
CA GLU A 122 19.28 -4.28 -0.67
C GLU A 122 19.81 -3.83 0.71
N LYS A 123 20.58 -4.70 1.35
CA LYS A 123 21.20 -4.42 2.65
C LYS A 123 22.37 -3.46 2.46
N ASP A 124 22.47 -2.47 3.34
CA ASP A 124 23.65 -1.62 3.50
C ASP A 124 24.72 -2.33 4.33
N ASP A 125 25.99 -2.02 4.06
CA ASP A 125 27.11 -2.49 4.87
C ASP A 125 27.19 -1.74 6.21
N ASP A 126 26.64 -0.52 6.25
CA ASP A 126 26.51 0.31 7.45
C ASP A 126 25.09 0.19 8.05
N PHE A 127 25.01 0.16 9.39
CA PHE A 127 23.74 0.15 10.13
C PHE A 127 23.58 1.40 11.03
N SER A 128 24.50 2.33 10.97
CA SER A 128 24.60 3.44 11.92
C SER A 128 23.38 4.36 11.94
N VAL A 129 22.83 4.71 10.77
CA VAL A 129 21.68 5.64 10.65
C VAL A 129 20.41 4.96 11.18
N ALA A 130 20.16 3.73 10.79
CA ALA A 130 19.02 2.96 11.27
C ALA A 130 19.10 2.67 12.77
N ARG A 131 20.29 2.30 13.26
CA ARG A 131 20.55 2.09 14.69
C ARG A 131 20.31 3.34 15.52
N LYS A 132 20.86 4.48 15.07
CA LYS A 132 20.65 5.78 15.74
C LYS A 132 19.15 6.12 15.80
N TYR A 133 18.42 5.95 14.71
CA TYR A 133 16.97 6.18 14.66
C TYR A 133 16.22 5.30 15.68
N LEU A 134 16.56 4.01 15.81
CA LEU A 134 15.91 3.11 16.75
C LEU A 134 16.21 3.50 18.20
N ILE A 135 17.47 3.91 18.52
CA ILE A 135 17.84 4.43 19.83
C ILE A 135 17.06 5.70 20.18
N GLU A 136 16.95 6.65 19.23
CA GLU A 136 16.17 7.88 19.40
C GLU A 136 14.66 7.60 19.59
N ARG A 137 14.18 6.43 19.15
CA ARG A 137 12.83 5.92 19.41
C ARG A 137 12.68 5.21 20.76
N GLY A 138 13.73 5.17 21.57
CA GLY A 138 13.72 4.57 22.90
C GLY A 138 13.91 3.04 22.90
N ILE A 139 14.39 2.45 21.79
CA ILE A 139 14.69 1.02 21.75
C ILE A 139 16.06 0.76 22.41
N ASP A 140 16.08 -0.21 23.32
CA ASP A 140 17.31 -0.63 24.01
C ASP A 140 18.36 -1.12 23.01
N PRO A 141 19.64 -0.67 23.10
CA PRO A 141 20.71 -1.09 22.20
C PRO A 141 20.90 -2.60 22.10
N GLU A 142 20.76 -3.35 23.19
CA GLU A 142 20.93 -4.82 23.16
C GLU A 142 19.76 -5.50 22.42
N VAL A 143 18.55 -4.95 22.49
CA VAL A 143 17.41 -5.42 21.69
C VAL A 143 17.67 -5.17 20.20
N ILE A 144 18.19 -3.99 19.85
CA ILE A 144 18.56 -3.66 18.47
C ILE A 144 19.63 -4.64 17.97
N ASP A 145 20.70 -4.81 18.73
CA ASP A 145 21.84 -5.66 18.35
C ASP A 145 21.40 -7.13 18.21
N TYR A 146 20.54 -7.64 19.09
CA TYR A 146 19.96 -8.99 18.99
C TYR A 146 19.24 -9.25 17.66
N PHE A 147 18.35 -8.34 17.23
CA PHE A 147 17.63 -8.51 15.97
C PHE A 147 18.52 -8.26 14.74
N TYR A 148 19.51 -7.38 14.87
CA TYR A 148 20.49 -7.12 13.81
C TYR A 148 21.39 -8.34 13.57
N ASP A 149 21.90 -8.97 14.62
CA ASP A 149 22.77 -10.15 14.54
C ASP A 149 22.02 -11.36 13.96
N LYS A 150 20.72 -11.48 14.25
CA LYS A 150 19.85 -12.47 13.61
C LYS A 150 19.56 -12.16 12.13
N GLY A 151 19.85 -10.95 11.65
CA GLY A 151 19.50 -10.50 10.32
C GLY A 151 18.01 -10.24 10.12
N ASP A 152 17.26 -10.03 11.21
CA ASP A 152 15.83 -9.75 11.19
C ASP A 152 15.56 -8.25 11.07
N ILE A 153 16.57 -7.40 11.38
CA ILE A 153 16.58 -5.99 11.04
C ILE A 153 17.90 -5.61 10.36
N TYR A 154 17.83 -4.63 9.46
CA TYR A 154 19.02 -4.03 8.86
C TYR A 154 18.69 -2.65 8.26
N GLN A 155 19.73 -1.92 7.85
CA GLN A 155 19.58 -0.67 7.08
C GLN A 155 19.46 -1.00 5.59
N GLU A 156 18.42 -0.45 4.95
CA GLU A 156 18.29 -0.48 3.49
C GLU A 156 19.25 0.54 2.88
N LYS A 157 19.95 0.15 1.80
CA LYS A 157 21.10 0.85 1.24
C LYS A 157 20.79 2.22 0.66
N ARG A 158 19.67 2.35 -0.07
CA ARG A 158 19.38 3.55 -0.87
C ARG A 158 18.89 4.73 -0.01
N TYR A 159 17.91 4.47 0.85
CA TYR A 159 17.22 5.51 1.63
C TYR A 159 17.55 5.45 3.13
N LYS A 160 18.41 4.53 3.51
CA LYS A 160 18.82 4.30 4.92
C LYS A 160 17.63 3.99 5.83
N SER A 161 16.59 3.40 5.27
CA SER A 161 15.41 2.96 6.02
C SER A 161 15.74 1.75 6.91
N VAL A 162 15.09 1.65 8.06
CA VAL A 162 15.09 0.39 8.83
C VAL A 162 14.24 -0.63 8.07
N CYS A 163 14.82 -1.79 7.78
CA CYS A 163 14.13 -2.93 7.20
C CYS A 163 13.88 -3.99 8.28
N PHE A 164 12.63 -4.47 8.38
CA PHE A 164 12.20 -5.52 9.31
C PHE A 164 11.77 -6.73 8.51
N ILE A 165 12.31 -7.90 8.80
CA ILE A 165 12.14 -9.13 8.03
C ILE A 165 11.20 -10.10 8.74
N GLY A 166 10.15 -10.51 8.04
CA GLY A 166 9.33 -11.65 8.44
C GLY A 166 9.77 -12.90 7.69
N ARG A 167 9.87 -14.02 8.43
CA ARG A 167 10.36 -15.30 7.91
C ARG A 167 9.31 -16.39 8.04
N ASP A 168 9.37 -17.37 7.14
CA ASP A 168 8.59 -18.61 7.27
C ASP A 168 9.20 -19.58 8.30
N GLU A 169 8.53 -20.71 8.48
CA GLU A 169 8.93 -21.76 9.45
C GLU A 169 10.31 -22.38 9.14
N LYS A 170 10.83 -22.17 7.91
CA LYS A 170 12.15 -22.62 7.47
C LYS A 170 13.20 -21.52 7.60
N GLY A 171 12.84 -20.35 8.13
CA GLY A 171 13.71 -19.19 8.27
C GLY A 171 13.90 -18.40 6.97
N VAL A 172 13.16 -18.70 5.91
CA VAL A 172 13.28 -18.00 4.63
C VAL A 172 12.53 -16.65 4.71
N PRO A 173 13.17 -15.52 4.33
CA PRO A 173 12.51 -14.23 4.26
C PRO A 173 11.31 -14.24 3.30
N ARG A 174 10.16 -13.77 3.79
CA ARG A 174 8.90 -13.69 3.01
C ARG A 174 8.26 -12.31 3.05
N LEU A 175 8.67 -11.48 4.01
CA LEU A 175 8.16 -10.13 4.17
C LEU A 175 9.30 -9.20 4.53
N ALA A 176 9.27 -7.98 3.98
CA ALA A 176 10.13 -6.88 4.40
C ALA A 176 9.33 -5.61 4.57
N ASN A 177 9.26 -5.12 5.81
CA ASN A 177 8.67 -3.83 6.14
C ASN A 177 9.78 -2.77 6.23
N LEU A 178 9.57 -1.63 5.58
CA LEU A 178 10.49 -0.51 5.55
C LEU A 178 9.96 0.65 6.40
N ARG A 179 10.80 1.18 7.28
CA ARG A 179 10.52 2.39 8.05
C ARG A 179 11.61 3.42 7.78
N GLY A 180 11.23 4.56 7.21
CA GLY A 180 12.14 5.67 6.98
C GLY A 180 12.71 6.21 8.29
N THR A 181 13.99 6.48 8.29
CA THR A 181 14.70 7.13 9.40
C THR A 181 14.48 8.64 9.44
N ARG A 182 13.86 9.18 8.40
CA ARG A 182 13.46 10.59 8.30
C ARG A 182 12.00 10.67 7.88
N GLY A 183 11.22 11.54 8.54
CA GLY A 183 9.80 11.75 8.21
C GLY A 183 8.90 10.53 8.52
N SER A 184 7.80 10.41 7.80
CA SER A 184 6.74 9.43 8.07
C SER A 184 6.73 8.22 7.12
N PHE A 185 7.77 8.04 6.28
CA PHE A 185 7.80 6.96 5.30
C PHE A 185 7.67 5.58 5.94
N LYS A 186 6.74 4.80 5.41
CA LYS A 186 6.56 3.37 5.71
C LYS A 186 6.08 2.65 4.45
N ASN A 187 6.64 1.48 4.19
CA ASN A 187 6.29 0.67 3.03
C ASN A 187 6.49 -0.82 3.31
N THR A 188 5.88 -1.66 2.50
CA THR A 188 6.14 -3.10 2.47
C THR A 188 6.71 -3.43 1.09
N SER A 189 7.82 -4.17 1.05
CA SER A 189 8.50 -4.52 -0.20
C SER A 189 7.61 -5.34 -1.12
N THR A 190 7.84 -5.19 -2.43
CA THR A 190 7.07 -5.88 -3.48
C THR A 190 7.16 -7.40 -3.31
N GLY A 191 6.03 -8.08 -3.48
CA GLY A 191 5.94 -9.54 -3.36
C GLY A 191 6.01 -10.07 -1.92
N SER A 192 6.01 -9.19 -0.91
CA SER A 192 5.94 -9.61 0.50
C SER A 192 4.64 -10.36 0.79
N ASP A 193 4.74 -11.48 1.49
CA ASP A 193 3.60 -12.23 2.02
C ASP A 193 3.34 -11.81 3.46
N ARG A 194 2.20 -11.13 3.67
CA ARG A 194 1.81 -10.59 5.00
C ARG A 194 1.46 -11.68 6.02
N LYS A 195 1.35 -12.94 5.61
CA LYS A 195 1.20 -14.08 6.51
C LYS A 195 2.42 -14.23 7.44
N TYR A 196 3.59 -13.83 6.97
CA TYR A 196 4.86 -13.94 7.69
C TYR A 196 5.27 -12.60 8.28
N ALA A 197 4.58 -12.18 9.34
CA ALA A 197 4.90 -10.94 10.04
C ALA A 197 6.30 -10.98 10.69
N PHE A 198 6.90 -9.80 10.90
CA PHE A 198 8.07 -9.67 11.77
C PHE A 198 7.71 -10.19 13.17
N SER A 199 8.44 -11.17 13.68
CA SER A 199 8.06 -11.89 14.91
C SER A 199 9.26 -12.36 15.70
N LEU A 200 9.08 -12.51 17.01
CA LEU A 200 10.01 -13.16 17.92
C LEU A 200 9.30 -14.37 18.57
N PHE A 201 9.94 -15.51 18.51
CA PHE A 201 9.50 -16.70 19.23
C PHE A 201 10.35 -16.89 20.48
N SER A 202 9.69 -17.10 21.62
CA SER A 202 10.33 -17.48 22.89
C SER A 202 9.64 -18.70 23.46
N SER A 203 10.40 -19.74 23.79
CA SER A 203 9.89 -20.94 24.47
C SER A 203 9.63 -20.71 25.97
N ALA A 204 10.19 -19.66 26.54
CA ALA A 204 10.01 -19.29 27.94
C ALA A 204 8.69 -18.55 28.22
N ASP A 205 8.19 -17.83 27.24
CA ASP A 205 6.92 -17.13 27.33
C ASP A 205 5.77 -17.99 26.75
N LYS A 206 4.71 -18.15 27.53
CA LYS A 206 3.49 -18.87 27.12
C LYS A 206 2.41 -17.93 26.57
N GLY A 207 2.67 -16.63 26.57
CA GLY A 207 1.76 -15.59 26.09
C GLY A 207 1.92 -15.31 24.59
N LEU A 208 0.84 -14.89 23.93
CA LEU A 208 0.88 -14.30 22.58
C LEU A 208 0.76 -12.79 22.71
N HIS A 209 1.79 -12.07 22.30
CA HIS A 209 1.82 -10.60 22.26
C HIS A 209 1.70 -10.12 20.82
N ILE A 210 0.71 -9.28 20.52
CA ILE A 210 0.45 -8.76 19.18
C ILE A 210 0.63 -7.25 19.18
N THR A 211 1.40 -6.73 18.22
CA THR A 211 1.66 -5.31 18.03
C THR A 211 1.23 -4.85 16.64
N GLU A 212 0.93 -3.55 16.47
CA GLU A 212 0.50 -3.00 15.18
C GLU A 212 1.66 -2.84 14.18
N ALA A 213 2.87 -2.61 14.66
CA ALA A 213 4.04 -2.40 13.82
C ALA A 213 5.30 -3.08 14.39
N PRO A 214 6.30 -3.41 13.52
CA PRO A 214 7.55 -4.01 13.97
C PRO A 214 8.30 -3.20 15.04
N ILE A 215 8.24 -1.87 14.95
CA ILE A 215 8.89 -1.00 15.93
C ILE A 215 8.23 -1.08 17.32
N ASP A 216 6.93 -1.33 17.38
CA ASP A 216 6.21 -1.48 18.64
C ASP A 216 6.60 -2.79 19.32
N MET A 217 6.92 -3.82 18.53
CA MET A 217 7.47 -5.08 19.05
C MET A 217 8.87 -4.87 19.65
N LEU A 218 9.75 -4.10 19.01
CA LEU A 218 11.04 -3.74 19.60
C LEU A 218 10.88 -2.95 20.90
N SER A 219 9.90 -2.03 20.94
CA SER A 219 9.56 -1.27 22.17
C SER A 219 9.10 -2.20 23.29
N TYR A 220 8.24 -3.16 22.95
CA TYR A 220 7.78 -4.18 23.90
C TYR A 220 8.93 -5.04 24.43
N CYS A 221 9.82 -5.52 23.54
CA CYS A 221 11.02 -6.27 23.94
C CYS A 221 11.93 -5.45 24.88
N THR A 222 12.08 -4.15 24.60
CA THR A 222 12.82 -3.23 25.47
C THR A 222 12.18 -3.14 26.86
N PHE A 223 10.85 -2.96 26.91
CA PHE A 223 10.11 -2.87 28.14
C PHE A 223 10.20 -4.14 29.00
N VAL A 224 10.01 -5.31 28.38
CA VAL A 224 10.08 -6.61 29.09
C VAL A 224 11.49 -6.90 29.59
N LYS A 225 12.53 -6.50 28.87
CA LYS A 225 13.93 -6.65 29.30
C LYS A 225 14.26 -5.80 30.53
N LEU A 226 13.66 -4.63 30.63
CA LEU A 226 13.93 -3.67 31.71
C LEU A 226 13.10 -3.93 32.98
N ASN A 227 12.19 -4.89 32.98
CA ASN A 227 11.36 -5.32 34.11
C ASN A 227 11.59 -6.79 34.43
#